data_04fa6dc15748ed62334a25100ebeb798
#
_entry.id   04fa6dc15748ed62334a25100ebeb798
#
_cell.length_a   1.000
_cell.length_b   1.000
_cell.length_c   1.000
_cell.angle_alpha   90.00
_cell.angle_beta   90.00
_cell.angle_gamma   90.00
#
_symmetry.space_group_name_H-M   'P 1'
#
loop_
_entity.id
_entity.type
_entity.pdbx_description
1 polymer ?
#
loop_
_entity_poly.entity_id
_entity_poly.type
_entity_poly.pdbx_seq_one_letter_code
_entity_poly.pdbx_strand_id
1 'polypeptide(L)'
;MAKKIKIKGKKPKQHLFHNEWLDVYPQDVDFKDIEYWPKNLRTLLDFDLLKQEKGKGIERLSLKEITDYLVRRPDLKLGKLAKSIEDNGVRVPLIILENGRLIDGNRRFFACSHIFHKTKPEDLKPRVLTSIPALIIKTEDINERIEQKILAEANFVDDFRVQWPLEVRAKVISEFYHKCKKRKMPSKTIYEEITNVYGVEKKDIDAYVETVTLTKEYIATSIAKEKNKFRQQVQSKFVYFWEFRNKATKGRGALDPKKDLPKVKELFFNMIKNERFDNIKQVEPMIRALRDPYFWKQLIESKGLKIAQIEAMFKEQKAIRSSTDKTRNFLRWLQNKAEPSTFTKATYALLKKLKNECAKLLKGRK
;
A
#
# COMPACT_ATOMS: atom_id res chain seq x y z
N MET A 1 -9.56 -11.34 -31.27
CA MET A 1 -8.19 -10.86 -31.61
C MET A 1 -8.31 -9.41 -32.05
N ALA A 2 -7.56 -8.51 -31.39
CA ALA A 2 -7.53 -7.11 -31.81
C ALA A 2 -7.01 -7.03 -33.25
N LYS A 3 -7.55 -6.09 -33.99
CA LYS A 3 -7.19 -5.86 -35.40
C LYS A 3 -5.85 -5.10 -35.41
N LYS A 4 -4.91 -5.55 -36.25
CA LYS A 4 -3.64 -4.83 -36.43
C LYS A 4 -3.90 -3.38 -36.83
N ILE A 5 -3.44 -2.42 -36.04
CA ILE A 5 -3.62 -0.99 -36.26
C ILE A 5 -2.69 -0.57 -37.42
N LYS A 6 -3.27 -0.07 -38.49
CA LYS A 6 -2.50 0.44 -39.63
C LYS A 6 -1.85 1.77 -39.25
N ILE A 7 -0.52 1.80 -39.20
CA ILE A 7 0.24 3.03 -39.01
C ILE A 7 0.10 3.88 -40.26
N LYS A 8 -0.55 5.04 -40.13
CA LYS A 8 -0.85 5.94 -41.28
C LYS A 8 0.39 6.79 -41.56
N GLY A 9 1.27 6.33 -42.45
CA GLY A 9 2.29 7.08 -43.21
C GLY A 9 3.08 8.24 -42.56
N LYS A 10 2.96 8.47 -41.26
CA LYS A 10 3.65 9.54 -40.53
C LYS A 10 5.06 9.08 -40.17
N LYS A 11 6.02 10.00 -40.27
CA LYS A 11 7.36 9.78 -39.68
C LYS A 11 7.21 9.53 -38.20
N PRO A 12 7.96 8.59 -37.59
CA PRO A 12 7.95 8.39 -36.16
C PRO A 12 8.41 9.66 -35.44
N LYS A 13 7.91 9.82 -34.21
CA LYS A 13 8.47 10.79 -33.28
C LYS A 13 9.27 10.03 -32.23
N GLN A 14 10.41 10.56 -31.88
CA GLN A 14 11.16 10.05 -30.74
C GLN A 14 10.49 10.44 -29.45
N HIS A 15 10.22 9.46 -28.61
CA HIS A 15 9.66 9.66 -27.28
C HIS A 15 10.56 8.99 -26.24
N LEU A 16 10.89 9.73 -25.18
CA LEU A 16 11.75 9.21 -24.13
C LEU A 16 10.88 8.51 -23.07
N PHE A 17 11.16 7.22 -22.89
CA PHE A 17 10.56 6.43 -21.82
C PHE A 17 11.66 5.99 -20.85
N HIS A 18 11.73 6.60 -19.69
CA HIS A 18 12.66 6.26 -18.62
C HIS A 18 14.07 5.95 -19.12
N ASN A 19 14.69 6.96 -19.75
CA ASN A 19 16.02 6.89 -20.39
C ASN A 19 16.14 5.97 -21.62
N GLU A 20 15.02 5.58 -22.23
CA GLU A 20 14.99 4.84 -23.49
C GLU A 20 14.25 5.64 -24.57
N TRP A 21 14.90 5.95 -25.67
CA TRP A 21 14.27 6.62 -26.80
C TRP A 21 13.61 5.58 -27.71
N LEU A 22 12.31 5.74 -27.94
CA LEU A 22 11.53 4.86 -28.80
C LEU A 22 10.86 5.65 -29.92
N ASP A 23 10.77 5.02 -31.07
CA ASP A 23 9.94 5.49 -32.17
C ASP A 23 8.46 5.27 -31.86
N VAL A 24 7.71 6.36 -31.79
CA VAL A 24 6.27 6.33 -31.60
C VAL A 24 5.55 6.99 -32.77
N TYR A 25 4.38 6.48 -33.10
CA TYR A 25 3.54 6.98 -34.18
C TYR A 25 2.27 7.59 -33.62
N PRO A 26 2.22 8.93 -33.42
CA PRO A 26 1.03 9.59 -32.91
C PRO A 26 -0.11 9.54 -33.92
N GLN A 27 -1.23 8.94 -33.57
CA GLN A 27 -2.45 8.96 -34.37
C GLN A 27 -3.68 8.71 -33.50
N ASP A 28 -4.84 9.06 -34.05
CA ASP A 28 -6.11 8.71 -33.45
C ASP A 28 -6.50 7.26 -33.82
N VAL A 29 -7.06 6.54 -32.85
CA VAL A 29 -7.41 5.12 -32.97
C VAL A 29 -8.86 4.94 -32.55
N ASP A 30 -9.57 4.05 -33.23
CA ASP A 30 -10.91 3.65 -32.81
C ASP A 30 -10.85 2.80 -31.54
N PHE A 31 -11.75 3.06 -30.60
CA PHE A 31 -11.87 2.31 -29.36
C PHE A 31 -11.94 0.79 -29.58
N LYS A 32 -12.62 0.36 -30.65
CA LYS A 32 -12.81 -1.06 -31.00
C LYS A 32 -11.52 -1.76 -31.41
N ASP A 33 -10.50 -1.01 -31.84
CA ASP A 33 -9.22 -1.56 -32.27
C ASP A 33 -8.24 -1.70 -31.10
N ILE A 34 -8.63 -1.27 -29.88
CA ILE A 34 -7.80 -1.32 -28.68
C ILE A 34 -8.20 -2.51 -27.80
N GLU A 35 -7.23 -3.30 -27.42
CA GLU A 35 -7.39 -4.41 -26.49
C GLU A 35 -6.71 -4.09 -25.16
N TYR A 36 -7.47 -4.10 -24.06
CA TYR A 36 -6.88 -3.90 -22.74
C TYR A 36 -5.90 -5.02 -22.37
N TRP A 37 -4.92 -4.68 -21.54
CA TRP A 37 -3.94 -5.66 -21.12
C TRP A 37 -4.37 -6.38 -19.83
N PRO A 38 -4.74 -7.68 -19.89
CA PRO A 38 -5.23 -8.42 -18.70
C PRO A 38 -4.18 -8.58 -17.60
N LYS A 39 -2.90 -8.51 -17.95
CA LYS A 39 -1.78 -8.62 -17.00
C LYS A 39 -1.38 -7.27 -16.40
N ASN A 40 -2.18 -6.22 -16.58
CA ASN A 40 -1.93 -4.95 -15.93
C ASN A 40 -2.02 -5.10 -14.41
N LEU A 41 -0.92 -4.87 -13.74
CA LEU A 41 -0.74 -5.13 -12.30
C LEU A 41 -1.68 -4.30 -11.41
N ARG A 42 -2.14 -3.15 -11.89
CA ARG A 42 -3.11 -2.31 -11.18
C ARG A 42 -4.49 -2.96 -11.08
N THR A 43 -4.86 -3.74 -12.07
CA THR A 43 -6.17 -4.40 -12.19
C THR A 43 -6.08 -5.92 -12.02
N LEU A 44 -4.89 -6.47 -11.91
CA LEU A 44 -4.69 -7.93 -11.84
C LEU A 44 -5.44 -8.55 -10.65
N LEU A 45 -5.37 -7.91 -9.48
CA LEU A 45 -6.06 -8.39 -8.28
C LEU A 45 -7.59 -8.28 -8.43
N ASP A 46 -8.05 -7.22 -9.10
CA ASP A 46 -9.46 -7.01 -9.43
C ASP A 46 -9.97 -8.10 -10.37
N PHE A 47 -9.16 -8.46 -11.34
CA PHE A 47 -9.49 -9.55 -12.27
C PHE A 47 -9.53 -10.91 -11.58
N ASP A 48 -8.63 -11.17 -10.64
CA ASP A 48 -8.66 -12.39 -9.83
C ASP A 48 -9.92 -12.46 -8.95
N LEU A 49 -10.31 -11.34 -8.34
CA LEU A 49 -11.54 -11.26 -7.53
C LEU A 49 -12.79 -11.40 -8.41
N LEU A 50 -12.83 -10.72 -9.55
CA LEU A 50 -13.94 -10.79 -10.49
C LEU A 50 -14.11 -12.20 -11.08
N LYS A 51 -13.00 -12.87 -11.42
CA LYS A 51 -13.00 -14.28 -11.84
C LYS A 51 -13.64 -15.18 -10.80
N GLN A 52 -13.35 -14.96 -9.53
CA GLN A 52 -13.92 -15.75 -8.43
C GLN A 52 -15.39 -15.41 -8.19
N GLU A 53 -15.77 -14.13 -8.25
CA GLU A 53 -17.17 -13.69 -8.12
C GLU A 53 -18.05 -14.29 -9.23
N LYS A 54 -17.55 -14.32 -10.46
CA LYS A 54 -18.30 -14.79 -11.63
C LYS A 54 -18.14 -16.27 -11.94
N GLY A 55 -17.19 -16.96 -11.31
CA GLY A 55 -16.88 -18.37 -11.61
C GLY A 55 -16.34 -18.63 -13.02
N LYS A 56 -15.90 -17.57 -13.72
CA LYS A 56 -15.44 -17.62 -15.11
C LYS A 56 -14.02 -17.03 -15.23
N GLY A 57 -13.22 -17.53 -16.17
CA GLY A 57 -11.93 -16.90 -16.53
C GLY A 57 -12.13 -15.48 -17.07
N ILE A 58 -11.14 -14.59 -16.85
CA ILE A 58 -11.23 -13.19 -17.30
C ILE A 58 -11.42 -13.09 -18.82
N GLU A 59 -10.90 -14.03 -19.57
CA GLU A 59 -11.03 -14.16 -21.01
C GLU A 59 -12.46 -14.46 -21.48
N ARG A 60 -13.32 -14.92 -20.55
CA ARG A 60 -14.74 -15.22 -20.81
C ARG A 60 -15.68 -14.12 -20.32
N LEU A 61 -15.12 -13.08 -19.70
CA LEU A 61 -15.89 -11.92 -19.24
C LEU A 61 -15.96 -10.89 -20.36
N SER A 62 -17.14 -10.31 -20.54
CA SER A 62 -17.31 -9.19 -21.46
C SER A 62 -16.59 -7.94 -20.92
N LEU A 63 -16.16 -7.06 -21.84
CA LEU A 63 -15.57 -5.78 -21.47
C LEU A 63 -16.52 -4.96 -20.57
N LYS A 64 -17.84 -5.08 -20.79
CA LYS A 64 -18.85 -4.45 -19.95
C LYS A 64 -18.79 -4.95 -18.51
N GLU A 65 -18.78 -6.28 -18.30
CA GLU A 65 -18.72 -6.86 -16.95
C GLU A 65 -17.47 -6.41 -16.18
N ILE A 66 -16.33 -6.37 -16.86
CA ILE A 66 -15.06 -5.91 -16.30
C ILE A 66 -15.17 -4.41 -15.95
N THR A 67 -15.69 -3.60 -16.86
CA THR A 67 -15.83 -2.15 -16.66
C THR A 67 -16.77 -1.84 -15.50
N ASP A 68 -17.94 -2.48 -15.43
CA ASP A 68 -18.92 -2.30 -14.36
C ASP A 68 -18.35 -2.65 -12.97
N TYR A 69 -17.48 -3.66 -12.91
CA TYR A 69 -16.76 -4.00 -11.69
C TYR A 69 -15.75 -2.91 -11.31
N LEU A 70 -14.90 -2.48 -12.25
CA LEU A 70 -13.85 -1.49 -12.00
C LEU A 70 -14.41 -0.10 -11.66
N VAL A 71 -15.57 0.28 -12.18
CA VAL A 71 -16.23 1.56 -11.88
C VAL A 71 -16.63 1.65 -10.40
N ARG A 72 -16.92 0.52 -9.75
CA ARG A 72 -17.24 0.48 -8.32
C ARG A 72 -16.02 0.72 -7.42
N ARG A 73 -14.80 0.71 -7.97
CA ARG A 73 -13.56 0.94 -7.25
C ARG A 73 -13.34 2.44 -7.02
N PRO A 74 -13.41 2.94 -5.75
CA PRO A 74 -13.31 4.38 -5.45
C PRO A 74 -11.94 4.96 -5.80
N ASP A 75 -10.88 4.17 -5.65
CA ASP A 75 -9.49 4.56 -5.92
C ASP A 75 -9.20 4.76 -7.41
N LEU A 76 -9.93 4.08 -8.29
CA LEU A 76 -9.79 4.27 -9.73
C LEU A 76 -10.46 5.55 -10.24
N LYS A 77 -11.47 6.08 -9.54
CA LYS A 77 -12.21 7.32 -9.88
C LYS A 77 -12.71 7.33 -11.34
N LEU A 78 -13.10 6.16 -11.86
CA LEU A 78 -13.44 5.99 -13.28
C LEU A 78 -14.64 6.84 -13.71
N GLY A 79 -15.68 6.96 -12.88
CA GLY A 79 -16.85 7.79 -13.19
C GLY A 79 -16.51 9.28 -13.36
N LYS A 80 -15.62 9.83 -12.52
CA LYS A 80 -15.16 11.22 -12.67
C LYS A 80 -14.31 11.40 -13.95
N LEU A 81 -13.48 10.41 -14.25
CA LEU A 81 -12.65 10.44 -15.46
C LEU A 81 -13.52 10.30 -16.72
N ALA A 82 -14.54 9.45 -16.72
CA ALA A 82 -15.49 9.30 -17.81
C ALA A 82 -16.18 10.63 -18.12
N LYS A 83 -16.73 11.32 -17.09
CA LYS A 83 -17.33 12.64 -17.28
C LYS A 83 -16.35 13.66 -17.88
N SER A 84 -15.10 13.69 -17.39
CA SER A 84 -14.08 14.57 -17.98
C SER A 84 -13.76 14.24 -19.43
N ILE A 85 -13.79 12.94 -19.81
CA ILE A 85 -13.56 12.51 -21.19
C ILE A 85 -14.78 12.85 -22.09
N GLU A 86 -16.00 12.72 -21.59
CA GLU A 86 -17.22 13.15 -22.30
C GLU A 86 -17.18 14.64 -22.66
N ASP A 87 -16.72 15.47 -21.71
CA ASP A 87 -16.67 16.93 -21.88
C ASP A 87 -15.50 17.38 -22.77
N ASN A 88 -14.33 16.75 -22.63
CA ASN A 88 -13.06 17.28 -23.15
C ASN A 88 -12.31 16.34 -24.11
N GLY A 89 -12.79 15.10 -24.28
CA GLY A 89 -12.05 14.05 -24.96
C GLY A 89 -10.88 13.49 -24.15
N VAL A 90 -10.16 12.54 -24.73
CA VAL A 90 -8.95 11.96 -24.11
C VAL A 90 -7.77 12.90 -24.35
N ARG A 91 -7.35 13.64 -23.35
CA ARG A 91 -6.29 14.66 -23.48
C ARG A 91 -4.87 14.08 -23.51
N VAL A 92 -4.63 13.02 -22.76
CA VAL A 92 -3.31 12.35 -22.70
C VAL A 92 -3.40 11.11 -23.57
N PRO A 93 -2.54 10.94 -24.59
CA PRO A 93 -2.58 9.78 -25.46
C PRO A 93 -2.46 8.46 -24.71
N LEU A 94 -3.09 7.41 -25.23
CA LEU A 94 -2.83 6.04 -24.80
C LEU A 94 -1.50 5.57 -25.39
N ILE A 95 -0.82 4.62 -24.74
CA ILE A 95 0.35 3.96 -25.30
C ILE A 95 -0.07 2.54 -25.69
N ILE A 96 -0.04 2.25 -26.98
CA ILE A 96 -0.52 0.98 -27.54
C ILE A 96 0.50 0.38 -28.51
N LEU A 97 0.50 -0.92 -28.61
CA LEU A 97 1.25 -1.61 -29.66
C LEU A 97 0.47 -1.62 -30.98
N GLU A 98 1.19 -1.79 -32.07
CA GLU A 98 0.63 -1.94 -33.40
C GLU A 98 -0.42 -3.07 -33.51
N ASN A 99 -0.31 -4.11 -32.69
CA ASN A 99 -1.30 -5.19 -32.61
C ASN A 99 -2.55 -4.83 -31.78
N GLY A 100 -2.72 -3.57 -31.37
CA GLY A 100 -3.87 -3.08 -30.60
C GLY A 100 -3.74 -3.25 -29.08
N ARG A 101 -2.71 -3.94 -28.60
CA ARG A 101 -2.52 -4.16 -27.16
C ARG A 101 -2.17 -2.87 -26.43
N LEU A 102 -2.96 -2.52 -25.42
CA LEU A 102 -2.76 -1.36 -24.58
C LEU A 102 -1.62 -1.61 -23.58
N ILE A 103 -0.61 -0.74 -23.52
CA ILE A 103 0.46 -0.75 -22.52
C ILE A 103 0.13 0.22 -21.39
N ASP A 104 -0.15 1.49 -21.69
CA ASP A 104 -0.55 2.49 -20.70
C ASP A 104 -1.83 3.21 -21.09
N GLY A 105 -2.57 3.64 -20.07
CA GLY A 105 -3.85 4.32 -20.22
C GLY A 105 -5.07 3.46 -19.90
N ASN A 106 -4.89 2.34 -19.18
CA ASN A 106 -6.01 1.43 -18.84
C ASN A 106 -7.17 2.15 -18.15
N ARG A 107 -6.92 3.12 -17.25
CA ARG A 107 -8.01 3.91 -16.65
C ARG A 107 -8.79 4.71 -17.69
N ARG A 108 -8.10 5.32 -18.66
CA ARG A 108 -8.73 6.08 -19.76
C ARG A 108 -9.52 5.15 -20.66
N PHE A 109 -8.97 3.98 -20.97
CA PHE A 109 -9.65 2.95 -21.74
C PHE A 109 -10.94 2.47 -21.05
N PHE A 110 -10.89 2.11 -19.75
CA PHE A 110 -12.08 1.68 -19.02
C PHE A 110 -13.09 2.83 -18.80
N ALA A 111 -12.63 4.08 -18.70
CA ALA A 111 -13.53 5.24 -18.68
C ALA A 111 -14.26 5.39 -20.02
N CYS A 112 -13.57 5.24 -21.15
CA CYS A 112 -14.19 5.21 -22.49
C CYS A 112 -15.16 4.02 -22.63
N SER A 113 -14.79 2.84 -22.14
CA SER A 113 -15.67 1.68 -22.09
C SER A 113 -16.96 1.93 -21.29
N HIS A 114 -16.83 2.62 -20.15
CA HIS A 114 -17.98 2.99 -19.33
C HIS A 114 -18.94 3.93 -20.08
N ILE A 115 -18.39 4.94 -20.77
CA ILE A 115 -19.19 5.85 -21.60
C ILE A 115 -19.91 5.05 -22.69
N PHE A 116 -19.18 4.19 -23.41
CA PHE A 116 -19.73 3.36 -24.48
C PHE A 116 -20.90 2.49 -24.05
N HIS A 117 -20.82 1.87 -22.88
CA HIS A 117 -21.87 0.97 -22.39
C HIS A 117 -23.02 1.68 -21.69
N LYS A 118 -22.84 2.94 -21.28
CA LYS A 118 -23.87 3.74 -20.57
C LYS A 118 -24.68 4.62 -21.50
N THR A 119 -24.08 5.06 -22.59
CA THR A 119 -24.67 6.01 -23.54
C THR A 119 -25.25 5.25 -24.72
N LYS A 120 -26.42 5.67 -25.19
CA LYS A 120 -26.99 5.09 -26.40
C LYS A 120 -26.12 5.38 -27.61
N PRO A 121 -26.04 4.48 -28.61
CA PRO A 121 -25.18 4.66 -29.78
C PRO A 121 -25.39 5.99 -30.52
N GLU A 122 -26.63 6.45 -30.60
CA GLU A 122 -27.02 7.71 -31.24
C GLU A 122 -26.55 8.96 -30.50
N ASP A 123 -26.34 8.88 -29.16
CA ASP A 123 -25.92 9.98 -28.31
C ASP A 123 -24.39 10.03 -28.11
N LEU A 124 -23.67 9.03 -28.62
CA LEU A 124 -22.23 8.96 -28.49
C LEU A 124 -21.53 10.01 -29.36
N LYS A 125 -20.81 10.94 -28.71
CA LYS A 125 -19.97 11.89 -29.43
C LYS A 125 -18.83 11.14 -30.14
N PRO A 126 -18.67 11.26 -31.47
CA PRO A 126 -17.63 10.55 -32.22
C PRO A 126 -16.21 10.74 -31.65
N ARG A 127 -15.90 11.97 -31.18
CA ARG A 127 -14.60 12.31 -30.59
C ARG A 127 -14.18 11.47 -29.38
N VAL A 128 -15.12 10.81 -28.72
CA VAL A 128 -14.84 10.08 -27.48
C VAL A 128 -14.40 8.64 -27.75
N LEU A 129 -14.89 8.06 -28.84
CA LEU A 129 -14.72 6.62 -29.10
C LEU A 129 -14.02 6.30 -30.44
N THR A 130 -14.20 7.16 -31.45
CA THR A 130 -13.63 6.92 -32.77
C THR A 130 -12.36 7.72 -33.04
N SER A 131 -11.94 8.56 -32.11
CA SER A 131 -10.78 9.44 -32.23
C SER A 131 -10.01 9.51 -30.90
N ILE A 132 -9.58 8.35 -30.39
CA ILE A 132 -8.78 8.29 -29.17
C ILE A 132 -7.32 8.52 -29.52
N PRO A 133 -6.68 9.60 -29.03
CA PRO A 133 -5.27 9.86 -29.31
C PRO A 133 -4.40 8.78 -28.69
N ALA A 134 -3.49 8.23 -29.49
CA ALA A 134 -2.56 7.19 -29.08
C ALA A 134 -1.16 7.41 -29.64
N LEU A 135 -0.18 6.94 -28.88
CA LEU A 135 1.20 6.73 -29.32
C LEU A 135 1.34 5.24 -29.64
N ILE A 136 1.49 4.92 -30.92
CA ILE A 136 1.63 3.54 -31.37
C ILE A 136 3.11 3.19 -31.40
N ILE A 137 3.46 2.05 -30.82
CA ILE A 137 4.81 1.48 -30.87
C ILE A 137 4.71 0.20 -31.71
N LYS A 138 5.67 -0.02 -32.60
CA LYS A 138 5.73 -1.27 -33.35
C LYS A 138 6.01 -2.44 -32.41
N THR A 139 5.39 -3.57 -32.68
CA THR A 139 5.51 -4.75 -31.83
C THR A 139 6.95 -5.29 -31.81
N GLU A 140 7.68 -5.14 -32.90
CA GLU A 140 9.10 -5.54 -33.03
C GLU A 140 10.06 -4.69 -32.17
N ASP A 141 9.71 -3.42 -31.89
CA ASP A 141 10.52 -2.49 -31.10
C ASP A 141 10.35 -2.70 -29.58
N ILE A 142 9.46 -3.59 -29.17
CA ILE A 142 9.15 -3.85 -27.75
C ILE A 142 9.70 -5.19 -27.31
N ASN A 143 10.49 -5.14 -26.24
CA ASN A 143 10.82 -6.31 -25.43
C ASN A 143 10.31 -6.11 -24.00
N GLU A 144 10.41 -7.15 -23.18
CA GLU A 144 9.92 -7.11 -21.80
C GLU A 144 10.55 -5.98 -20.96
N ARG A 145 11.83 -5.67 -21.18
CA ARG A 145 12.54 -4.61 -20.45
C ARG A 145 11.99 -3.22 -20.82
N ILE A 146 11.77 -2.98 -22.09
CA ILE A 146 11.20 -1.71 -22.59
C ILE A 146 9.77 -1.54 -22.08
N GLU A 147 8.96 -2.60 -22.12
CA GLU A 147 7.62 -2.59 -21.57
C GLU A 147 7.59 -2.20 -20.09
N GLN A 148 8.51 -2.76 -19.29
CA GLN A 148 8.66 -2.40 -17.88
C GLN A 148 9.08 -0.94 -17.67
N LYS A 149 9.95 -0.40 -18.52
CA LYS A 149 10.35 1.02 -18.47
C LYS A 149 9.17 1.96 -18.78
N ILE A 150 8.35 1.65 -19.80
CA ILE A 150 7.16 2.43 -20.12
C ILE A 150 6.18 2.42 -18.93
N LEU A 151 5.96 1.25 -18.32
CA LEU A 151 5.09 1.11 -17.15
C LEU A 151 5.67 1.83 -15.93
N ALA A 152 6.98 1.79 -15.75
CA ALA A 152 7.65 2.49 -14.64
C ALA A 152 7.47 4.00 -14.76
N GLU A 153 7.75 4.58 -15.93
CA GLU A 153 7.56 6.01 -16.13
C GLU A 153 6.11 6.44 -15.91
N ALA A 154 5.17 5.68 -16.45
CA ALA A 154 3.75 5.99 -16.30
C ALA A 154 3.24 5.94 -14.84
N ASN A 155 3.95 5.26 -13.93
CA ASN A 155 3.40 4.90 -12.62
C ASN A 155 4.33 5.14 -11.42
N PHE A 156 5.62 5.39 -11.63
CA PHE A 156 6.61 5.63 -10.57
C PHE A 156 7.21 7.04 -10.59
N VAL A 157 7.20 7.71 -11.74
CA VAL A 157 7.69 9.08 -11.83
C VAL A 157 6.63 10.02 -11.24
N ASP A 158 7.09 10.95 -10.39
CA ASP A 158 6.26 11.99 -9.75
C ASP A 158 5.85 13.05 -10.79
N ASP A 159 4.94 12.67 -11.66
CA ASP A 159 4.23 13.57 -12.53
C ASP A 159 2.79 13.69 -12.02
N PHE A 160 2.03 14.73 -12.36
CA PHE A 160 0.63 14.97 -11.96
C PHE A 160 -0.35 13.78 -12.22
N ARG A 161 0.18 12.59 -12.47
CA ARG A 161 -0.53 11.33 -12.68
C ARG A 161 -0.84 10.65 -11.34
N VAL A 162 -1.96 9.95 -11.27
CA VAL A 162 -2.28 9.13 -10.09
C VAL A 162 -1.31 7.95 -10.06
N GLN A 163 -0.34 8.02 -9.16
CA GLN A 163 0.64 6.95 -8.95
C GLN A 163 -0.03 5.62 -8.60
N TRP A 164 0.64 4.54 -8.88
CA TRP A 164 0.19 3.24 -8.41
C TRP A 164 0.14 3.18 -6.88
N PRO A 165 -0.90 2.55 -6.32
CA PRO A 165 -0.93 2.26 -4.89
C PRO A 165 0.34 1.54 -4.44
N LEU A 166 0.75 1.80 -3.20
CA LEU A 166 1.95 1.19 -2.60
C LEU A 166 1.99 -0.33 -2.78
N GLU A 167 0.84 -0.99 -2.62
CA GLU A 167 0.70 -2.44 -2.82
C GLU A 167 1.08 -2.88 -4.23
N VAL A 168 0.60 -2.16 -5.24
CA VAL A 168 0.87 -2.49 -6.64
C VAL A 168 2.35 -2.30 -6.95
N ARG A 169 2.93 -1.17 -6.52
CA ARG A 169 4.37 -0.91 -6.68
C ARG A 169 5.21 -2.01 -6.03
N ALA A 170 4.87 -2.39 -4.81
CA ALA A 170 5.57 -3.44 -4.09
C ALA A 170 5.50 -4.79 -4.81
N LYS A 171 4.33 -5.17 -5.34
CA LYS A 171 4.16 -6.41 -6.11
C LYS A 171 5.01 -6.42 -7.37
N VAL A 172 4.97 -5.34 -8.16
CA VAL A 172 5.79 -5.21 -9.38
C VAL A 172 7.26 -5.45 -9.10
N ILE A 173 7.79 -4.71 -8.12
CA ILE A 173 9.20 -4.80 -7.75
C ILE A 173 9.54 -6.20 -7.21
N SER A 174 8.68 -6.76 -6.36
CA SER A 174 8.88 -8.12 -5.83
C SER A 174 8.86 -9.18 -6.91
N GLU A 175 7.96 -9.10 -7.88
CA GLU A 175 7.88 -10.04 -9.00
C GLU A 175 9.12 -9.95 -9.89
N PHE A 176 9.54 -8.72 -10.23
CA PHE A 176 10.75 -8.49 -11.02
C PHE A 176 11.99 -9.03 -10.29
N TYR A 177 12.13 -8.73 -9.00
CA TYR A 177 13.22 -9.24 -8.16
C TYR A 177 13.28 -10.77 -8.17
N HIS A 178 12.16 -11.45 -7.94
CA HIS A 178 12.12 -12.91 -7.94
C HIS A 178 12.36 -13.52 -9.33
N LYS A 179 11.92 -12.85 -10.39
CA LYS A 179 12.21 -13.27 -11.77
C LYS A 179 13.71 -13.22 -12.08
N CYS A 180 14.37 -12.13 -11.70
CA CYS A 180 15.83 -12.00 -11.83
C CYS A 180 16.57 -13.06 -10.99
N LYS A 181 16.12 -13.32 -9.76
CA LYS A 181 16.67 -14.41 -8.93
C LYS A 181 16.53 -15.79 -9.58
N LYS A 182 15.36 -16.11 -10.16
CA LYS A 182 15.17 -17.36 -10.90
C LYS A 182 16.13 -17.50 -12.08
N ARG A 183 16.52 -16.39 -12.71
CA ARG A 183 17.54 -16.33 -13.76
C ARG A 183 18.98 -16.40 -13.21
N LYS A 184 19.16 -16.63 -11.90
CA LYS A 184 20.47 -16.69 -11.22
C LYS A 184 21.30 -15.42 -11.35
N MET A 185 20.68 -14.26 -11.52
CA MET A 185 21.40 -12.99 -11.59
C MET A 185 22.03 -12.65 -10.23
N PRO A 186 23.25 -12.07 -10.20
CA PRO A 186 23.87 -11.59 -8.97
C PRO A 186 23.01 -10.54 -8.28
N SER A 187 22.94 -10.56 -6.94
CA SER A 187 22.09 -9.64 -6.19
C SER A 187 22.39 -8.17 -6.50
N LYS A 188 23.67 -7.78 -6.65
CA LYS A 188 24.06 -6.42 -7.02
C LYS A 188 23.41 -5.99 -8.33
N THR A 189 23.51 -6.82 -9.37
CA THR A 189 22.91 -6.56 -10.69
C THR A 189 21.37 -6.45 -10.61
N ILE A 190 20.73 -7.27 -9.77
CA ILE A 190 19.26 -7.19 -9.57
C ILE A 190 18.87 -5.81 -9.02
N TYR A 191 19.57 -5.31 -7.99
CA TYR A 191 19.27 -4.00 -7.41
C TYR A 191 19.53 -2.88 -8.43
N GLU A 192 20.64 -2.94 -9.17
CA GLU A 192 20.95 -1.97 -10.23
C GLU A 192 19.87 -1.95 -11.32
N GLU A 193 19.44 -3.11 -11.80
CA GLU A 193 18.36 -3.21 -12.78
C GLU A 193 17.02 -2.63 -12.25
N ILE A 194 16.66 -2.95 -11.02
CA ILE A 194 15.42 -2.42 -10.42
C ILE A 194 15.52 -0.90 -10.25
N THR A 195 16.64 -0.39 -9.77
CA THR A 195 16.88 1.05 -9.64
C THR A 195 16.82 1.74 -11.01
N ASN A 196 17.45 1.16 -12.03
CA ASN A 196 17.46 1.72 -13.37
C ASN A 196 16.10 1.68 -14.06
N VAL A 197 15.26 0.67 -13.78
CA VAL A 197 13.93 0.53 -14.40
C VAL A 197 12.86 1.31 -13.65
N TYR A 198 12.90 1.31 -12.31
CA TYR A 198 11.80 1.84 -11.48
C TYR A 198 12.18 3.10 -10.69
N GLY A 199 13.44 3.54 -10.71
CA GLY A 199 13.90 4.69 -9.94
C GLY A 199 13.87 4.49 -8.42
N VAL A 200 13.90 3.24 -7.94
CA VAL A 200 13.72 2.89 -6.53
C VAL A 200 15.06 2.59 -5.87
N GLU A 201 15.30 3.17 -4.70
CA GLU A 201 16.53 2.92 -3.94
C GLU A 201 16.57 1.49 -3.36
N LYS A 202 17.78 0.95 -3.21
CA LYS A 202 18.01 -0.41 -2.67
C LYS A 202 17.25 -0.68 -1.37
N LYS A 203 17.27 0.28 -0.41
CA LYS A 203 16.57 0.12 0.89
C LYS A 203 15.06 -0.09 0.74
N ASP A 204 14.47 0.51 -0.30
CA ASP A 204 13.05 0.41 -0.58
C ASP A 204 12.72 -0.86 -1.36
N ILE A 205 13.64 -1.34 -2.20
CA ILE A 205 13.50 -2.65 -2.89
C ILE A 205 13.34 -3.76 -1.87
N ASP A 206 14.23 -3.83 -0.86
CA ASP A 206 14.13 -4.82 0.22
C ASP A 206 12.80 -4.68 0.97
N ALA A 207 12.39 -3.44 1.26
CA ALA A 207 11.13 -3.18 1.94
C ALA A 207 9.92 -3.69 1.14
N TYR A 208 9.89 -3.48 -0.17
CA TYR A 208 8.85 -3.99 -1.04
C TYR A 208 8.81 -5.52 -1.08
N VAL A 209 9.97 -6.16 -1.30
CA VAL A 209 10.08 -7.62 -1.40
C VAL A 209 9.65 -8.30 -0.09
N GLU A 210 10.16 -7.83 1.05
CA GLU A 210 9.84 -8.39 2.36
C GLU A 210 8.37 -8.17 2.75
N THR A 211 7.80 -6.99 2.43
CA THR A 211 6.38 -6.72 2.70
C THR A 211 5.48 -7.64 1.87
N VAL A 212 5.78 -7.83 0.58
CA VAL A 212 5.01 -8.77 -0.27
C VAL A 212 5.15 -10.21 0.24
N THR A 213 6.33 -10.60 0.71
CA THR A 213 6.53 -11.92 1.32
C THR A 213 5.65 -12.07 2.56
N LEU A 214 5.65 -11.07 3.44
CA LEU A 214 4.80 -11.05 4.65
C LEU A 214 3.31 -11.17 4.32
N THR A 215 2.84 -10.50 3.26
CA THR A 215 1.44 -10.62 2.84
C THR A 215 1.11 -12.01 2.28
N LYS A 216 2.04 -12.64 1.57
CA LYS A 216 1.89 -14.03 1.09
C LYS A 216 1.82 -15.02 2.25
N GLU A 217 2.67 -14.84 3.27
CA GLU A 217 2.62 -15.63 4.50
C GLU A 217 1.27 -15.47 5.21
N TYR A 218 0.77 -14.24 5.34
CA TYR A 218 -0.56 -14.00 5.92
C TYR A 218 -1.67 -14.72 5.14
N ILE A 219 -1.69 -14.62 3.81
CA ILE A 219 -2.68 -15.31 2.97
C ILE A 219 -2.55 -16.84 3.13
N ALA A 220 -1.34 -17.36 3.30
CA ALA A 220 -1.09 -18.78 3.49
C ALA A 220 -1.64 -19.32 4.82
N THR A 221 -1.86 -18.48 5.83
CA THR A 221 -2.53 -18.91 7.09
C THR A 221 -4.03 -19.12 6.94
N SER A 222 -4.62 -18.73 5.80
CA SER A 222 -6.06 -18.88 5.56
C SER A 222 -6.43 -20.28 5.07
N ILE A 223 -7.59 -20.76 5.50
CA ILE A 223 -8.22 -21.93 4.87
C ILE A 223 -8.79 -21.57 3.50
N ALA A 224 -9.00 -22.56 2.64
CA ALA A 224 -9.41 -22.34 1.25
C ALA A 224 -10.65 -21.44 1.10
N LYS A 225 -11.67 -21.59 1.98
CA LYS A 225 -12.91 -20.78 1.97
C LYS A 225 -12.69 -19.31 2.37
N GLU A 226 -11.67 -18.99 3.15
CA GLU A 226 -11.37 -17.64 3.63
C GLU A 226 -10.36 -16.89 2.75
N LYS A 227 -9.73 -17.56 1.80
CA LYS A 227 -8.58 -17.04 1.04
C LYS A 227 -8.86 -15.68 0.37
N ASN A 228 -10.09 -15.47 -0.10
CA ASN A 228 -10.50 -14.22 -0.72
C ASN A 228 -10.64 -13.09 0.28
N LYS A 229 -11.20 -13.37 1.47
CA LYS A 229 -11.28 -12.42 2.57
C LYS A 229 -9.87 -11.93 2.95
N PHE A 230 -8.91 -12.83 3.08
CA PHE A 230 -7.53 -12.49 3.40
C PHE A 230 -6.87 -11.64 2.30
N ARG A 231 -7.11 -11.94 1.02
CA ARG A 231 -6.63 -11.13 -0.10
C ARG A 231 -7.21 -9.71 -0.08
N GLN A 232 -8.50 -9.56 0.19
CA GLN A 232 -9.16 -8.25 0.35
C GLN A 232 -8.58 -7.48 1.55
N GLN A 233 -8.34 -8.15 2.67
CA GLN A 233 -7.69 -7.56 3.83
C GLN A 233 -6.27 -7.09 3.51
N VAL A 234 -5.49 -7.87 2.76
CA VAL A 234 -4.16 -7.44 2.29
C VAL A 234 -4.28 -6.19 1.43
N GLN A 235 -5.22 -6.15 0.49
CA GLN A 235 -5.41 -5.00 -0.39
C GLN A 235 -5.78 -3.73 0.39
N SER A 236 -6.72 -3.83 1.32
CA SER A 236 -7.19 -2.67 2.12
C SER A 236 -6.20 -2.25 3.22
N LYS A 237 -5.37 -3.18 3.69
CA LYS A 237 -4.48 -3.01 4.85
C LYS A 237 -2.99 -3.14 4.50
N PHE A 238 -2.60 -3.05 3.22
CA PHE A 238 -1.20 -3.23 2.80
C PHE A 238 -0.24 -2.31 3.54
N VAL A 239 -0.64 -1.08 3.80
CA VAL A 239 0.16 -0.10 4.55
C VAL A 239 0.47 -0.56 6.00
N TYR A 240 -0.37 -1.39 6.60
CA TYR A 240 -0.11 -1.97 7.93
C TYR A 240 1.01 -3.02 7.87
N PHE A 241 1.05 -3.84 6.81
CA PHE A 241 2.13 -4.80 6.57
C PHE A 241 3.47 -4.09 6.32
N TRP A 242 3.42 -2.98 5.57
CA TRP A 242 4.57 -2.11 5.33
C TRP A 242 5.11 -1.51 6.62
N GLU A 243 4.22 -0.96 7.46
CA GLU A 243 4.59 -0.37 8.74
C GLU A 243 5.12 -1.44 9.71
N PHE A 244 4.46 -2.58 9.80
CA PHE A 244 4.91 -3.70 10.61
C PHE A 244 6.34 -4.12 10.22
N ARG A 245 6.58 -4.34 8.94
CA ARG A 245 7.92 -4.68 8.45
C ARG A 245 8.95 -3.62 8.86
N ASN A 246 8.67 -2.36 8.63
CA ASN A 246 9.60 -1.28 8.94
C ASN A 246 9.91 -1.17 10.45
N LYS A 247 8.91 -1.30 11.29
CA LYS A 247 9.08 -1.20 12.76
C LYS A 247 9.64 -2.46 13.39
N ALA A 248 9.33 -3.64 12.85
CA ALA A 248 9.79 -4.91 13.37
C ALA A 248 11.25 -5.22 13.00
N THR A 249 11.74 -4.73 11.85
CA THR A 249 13.06 -5.11 11.33
C THR A 249 14.10 -4.00 11.37
N LYS A 250 13.71 -2.74 11.58
CA LYS A 250 14.63 -1.59 11.53
C LYS A 250 14.66 -0.77 12.81
N GLY A 251 15.81 -0.17 13.08
CA GLY A 251 16.02 0.80 14.16
C GLY A 251 16.26 0.20 15.54
N ARG A 252 16.27 1.06 16.58
CA ARG A 252 16.52 0.68 17.99
C ARG A 252 15.47 -0.27 18.57
N GLY A 253 14.38 -0.50 17.84
CA GLY A 253 13.28 -1.38 18.22
C GLY A 253 13.19 -2.66 17.42
N ALA A 254 14.17 -2.95 16.57
CA ALA A 254 14.17 -4.18 15.78
C ALA A 254 14.04 -5.42 16.68
N LEU A 255 13.19 -6.34 16.24
CA LEU A 255 12.94 -7.60 16.96
C LEU A 255 14.04 -8.61 16.61
N ASP A 256 14.33 -9.50 17.56
CA ASP A 256 15.17 -10.66 17.27
C ASP A 256 14.49 -11.53 16.20
N PRO A 257 15.15 -11.76 15.04
CA PRO A 257 14.52 -12.48 13.91
C PRO A 257 14.12 -13.92 14.24
N LYS A 258 14.86 -14.58 15.16
CA LYS A 258 14.62 -15.98 15.51
C LYS A 258 13.67 -16.14 16.69
N LYS A 259 13.76 -15.24 17.68
CA LYS A 259 13.06 -15.37 18.96
C LYS A 259 11.75 -14.61 19.02
N ASP A 260 11.76 -13.34 18.63
CA ASP A 260 10.66 -12.42 18.90
C ASP A 260 9.78 -12.17 17.68
N LEU A 261 10.41 -12.04 16.50
CA LEU A 261 9.68 -11.73 15.26
C LEU A 261 8.58 -12.75 14.92
N PRO A 262 8.78 -14.08 15.06
CA PRO A 262 7.72 -15.05 14.75
C PRO A 262 6.48 -14.84 15.63
N LYS A 263 6.65 -14.62 16.94
CA LYS A 263 5.55 -14.42 17.90
C LYS A 263 4.77 -13.13 17.58
N VAL A 264 5.48 -12.04 17.34
CA VAL A 264 4.84 -10.76 17.04
C VAL A 264 4.16 -10.78 15.67
N LYS A 265 4.73 -11.50 14.71
CA LYS A 265 4.12 -11.71 13.39
C LYS A 265 2.79 -12.46 13.49
N GLU A 266 2.74 -13.53 14.27
CA GLU A 266 1.51 -14.29 14.51
C GLU A 266 0.42 -13.40 15.15
N LEU A 267 0.79 -12.63 16.17
CA LEU A 267 -0.11 -11.67 16.80
C LEU A 267 -0.60 -10.61 15.79
N PHE A 268 0.32 -10.05 14.98
CA PHE A 268 -0.03 -9.09 13.94
C PHE A 268 -1.03 -9.67 12.95
N PHE A 269 -0.83 -10.89 12.48
CA PHE A 269 -1.73 -11.58 11.57
C PHE A 269 -3.12 -11.78 12.18
N ASN A 270 -3.17 -12.18 13.46
CA ASN A 270 -4.41 -12.31 14.20
C ASN A 270 -5.16 -10.97 14.31
N MET A 271 -4.43 -9.88 14.55
CA MET A 271 -5.00 -8.53 14.64
C MET A 271 -5.54 -8.02 13.30
N ILE A 272 -4.85 -8.30 12.19
CA ILE A 272 -5.36 -7.99 10.84
C ILE A 272 -6.62 -8.80 10.55
N LYS A 273 -6.60 -10.12 10.82
CA LYS A 273 -7.75 -11.03 10.60
C LYS A 273 -9.00 -10.55 11.33
N ASN A 274 -8.85 -10.10 12.57
CA ASN A 274 -9.94 -9.70 13.47
C ASN A 274 -10.20 -8.18 13.48
N GLU A 275 -9.61 -7.42 12.54
CA GLU A 275 -9.81 -5.97 12.37
C GLU A 275 -9.59 -5.14 13.65
N ARG A 276 -8.57 -5.53 14.44
CA ARG A 276 -8.29 -4.92 15.75
C ARG A 276 -7.53 -3.60 15.68
N PHE A 277 -7.08 -3.19 14.49
CA PHE A 277 -6.45 -1.89 14.26
C PHE A 277 -7.46 -0.85 13.81
N ASP A 278 -7.51 0.30 14.48
CA ASP A 278 -8.29 1.46 14.04
C ASP A 278 -7.47 2.35 13.08
N ASN A 279 -6.14 2.39 13.24
CA ASN A 279 -5.26 3.15 12.37
C ASN A 279 -3.83 2.57 12.34
N ILE A 280 -3.04 2.97 11.34
CA ILE A 280 -1.69 2.46 11.11
C ILE A 280 -0.71 2.76 12.25
N LYS A 281 -0.88 3.86 12.98
CA LYS A 281 0.02 4.25 14.08
C LYS A 281 0.02 3.24 15.23
N GLN A 282 -0.99 2.37 15.29
CA GLN A 282 -1.12 1.34 16.33
C GLN A 282 -0.21 0.13 16.12
N VAL A 283 0.43 -0.01 14.97
CA VAL A 283 1.38 -1.12 14.69
C VAL A 283 2.60 -1.03 15.61
N GLU A 284 3.14 0.16 15.82
CA GLU A 284 4.32 0.35 16.67
C GLU A 284 4.05 0.05 18.16
N PRO A 285 2.98 0.56 18.81
CA PRO A 285 2.59 0.18 20.15
C PRO A 285 2.40 -1.33 20.33
N MET A 286 1.80 -2.01 19.36
CA MET A 286 1.67 -3.46 19.39
C MET A 286 3.04 -4.15 19.47
N ILE A 287 4.01 -3.74 18.66
CA ILE A 287 5.37 -4.29 18.69
C ILE A 287 6.06 -3.99 20.02
N ARG A 288 5.89 -2.78 20.56
CA ARG A 288 6.45 -2.39 21.85
C ARG A 288 5.89 -3.19 23.01
N ALA A 289 4.65 -3.64 22.93
CA ALA A 289 3.99 -4.43 23.96
C ALA A 289 4.73 -5.73 24.27
N LEU A 290 5.49 -6.29 23.31
CA LEU A 290 6.34 -7.48 23.56
C LEU A 290 7.33 -7.28 24.72
N ARG A 291 7.77 -6.04 24.95
CA ARG A 291 8.75 -5.71 26.00
C ARG A 291 8.16 -5.61 27.39
N ASP A 292 6.84 -5.58 27.51
CA ASP A 292 6.12 -5.54 28.75
C ASP A 292 5.24 -6.81 28.87
N PRO A 293 5.62 -7.78 29.76
CA PRO A 293 4.92 -9.05 29.89
C PRO A 293 3.43 -8.90 30.18
N TYR A 294 3.04 -7.86 30.93
CA TYR A 294 1.64 -7.61 31.24
C TYR A 294 0.84 -7.25 30.01
N PHE A 295 1.33 -6.30 29.19
CA PHE A 295 0.64 -5.89 27.97
C PHE A 295 0.67 -6.98 26.91
N TRP A 296 1.76 -7.71 26.80
CA TRP A 296 1.86 -8.86 25.91
C TRP A 296 0.78 -9.89 26.22
N LYS A 297 0.62 -10.22 27.52
CA LYS A 297 -0.42 -11.11 27.98
C LYS A 297 -1.81 -10.59 27.65
N GLN A 298 -2.08 -9.33 27.91
CA GLN A 298 -3.36 -8.68 27.59
C GLN A 298 -3.68 -8.72 26.08
N LEU A 299 -2.69 -8.48 25.22
CA LEU A 299 -2.87 -8.54 23.76
C LEU A 299 -3.23 -9.94 23.27
N ILE A 300 -2.65 -10.98 23.86
CA ILE A 300 -2.91 -12.38 23.48
C ILE A 300 -4.27 -12.84 24.03
N GLU A 301 -4.53 -12.62 25.31
CA GLU A 301 -5.71 -13.16 26.02
C GLU A 301 -6.99 -12.41 25.67
N SER A 302 -6.90 -11.10 25.46
CA SER A 302 -8.07 -10.27 25.17
C SER A 302 -8.42 -10.31 23.70
N LYS A 303 -9.07 -11.35 23.25
CA LYS A 303 -9.48 -11.54 21.83
C LYS A 303 -10.29 -10.38 21.24
N GLY A 304 -10.85 -9.48 22.04
CA GLY A 304 -11.72 -8.37 21.64
C GLY A 304 -11.18 -6.96 21.87
N LEU A 305 -10.08 -6.76 22.65
CA LEU A 305 -9.58 -5.41 22.92
C LEU A 305 -8.92 -4.79 21.71
N LYS A 306 -9.37 -3.59 21.36
CA LYS A 306 -8.69 -2.75 20.37
C LYS A 306 -7.39 -2.19 20.91
N ILE A 307 -6.41 -1.94 20.03
CA ILE A 307 -5.10 -1.40 20.45
C ILE A 307 -5.22 -0.04 21.10
N ALA A 308 -6.18 0.79 20.71
CA ALA A 308 -6.45 2.07 21.38
C ALA A 308 -6.73 1.93 22.88
N GLN A 309 -7.43 0.89 23.29
CA GLN A 309 -7.69 0.60 24.71
C GLN A 309 -6.40 0.20 25.45
N ILE A 310 -5.54 -0.57 24.79
CA ILE A 310 -4.24 -0.97 25.32
C ILE A 310 -3.30 0.25 25.43
N GLU A 311 -3.30 1.14 24.44
CA GLU A 311 -2.56 2.40 24.51
C GLU A 311 -3.00 3.29 25.68
N ALA A 312 -4.32 3.36 25.93
CA ALA A 312 -4.84 4.08 27.09
C ALA A 312 -4.32 3.47 28.41
N MET A 313 -4.35 2.15 28.54
CA MET A 313 -3.80 1.43 29.68
C MET A 313 -2.29 1.67 29.84
N PHE A 314 -1.51 1.71 28.73
CA PHE A 314 -0.10 2.05 28.75
C PHE A 314 0.17 3.46 29.30
N LYS A 315 -0.62 4.43 28.82
CA LYS A 315 -0.48 5.82 29.30
C LYS A 315 -0.79 5.93 30.77
N GLU A 316 -1.83 5.27 31.23
CA GLU A 316 -2.23 5.24 32.64
C GLU A 316 -1.15 4.59 33.53
N GLN A 317 -0.66 3.41 33.17
CA GLN A 317 0.42 2.76 33.89
C GLN A 317 1.71 3.58 33.89
N LYS A 318 2.06 4.22 32.77
CA LYS A 318 3.23 5.08 32.70
C LYS A 318 3.08 6.29 33.65
N ALA A 319 1.89 6.86 33.74
CA ALA A 319 1.59 7.95 34.65
C ALA A 319 1.73 7.50 36.13
N ILE A 320 1.20 6.31 36.46
CA ILE A 320 1.32 5.70 37.79
C ILE A 320 2.79 5.43 38.14
N ARG A 321 3.56 4.78 37.24
CA ARG A 321 4.99 4.51 37.44
C ARG A 321 5.79 5.81 37.60
N SER A 322 5.55 6.81 36.76
CA SER A 322 6.18 8.13 36.84
C SER A 322 5.84 8.83 38.15
N SER A 323 4.61 8.73 38.63
CA SER A 323 4.19 9.27 39.93
C SER A 323 4.90 8.56 41.08
N THR A 324 4.95 7.21 41.04
CA THR A 324 5.64 6.39 42.05
C THR A 324 7.13 6.70 42.09
N ASP A 325 7.79 6.83 40.93
CA ASP A 325 9.21 7.16 40.86
C ASP A 325 9.51 8.58 41.33
N LYS A 326 8.65 9.55 41.03
CA LYS A 326 8.74 10.91 41.55
C LYS A 326 8.62 10.92 43.07
N THR A 327 7.64 10.19 43.62
CA THR A 327 7.45 10.06 45.06
C THR A 327 8.64 9.37 45.72
N ARG A 328 9.15 8.29 45.13
CA ARG A 328 10.36 7.58 45.62
C ARG A 328 11.59 8.47 45.60
N ASN A 329 11.81 9.22 44.54
CA ASN A 329 12.94 10.14 44.42
C ASN A 329 12.82 11.30 45.40
N PHE A 330 11.63 11.82 45.62
CA PHE A 330 11.37 12.84 46.63
C PHE A 330 11.62 12.32 48.04
N LEU A 331 11.18 11.10 48.37
CA LEU A 331 11.48 10.46 49.65
C LEU A 331 12.97 10.25 49.86
N ARG A 332 13.70 9.77 48.86
CA ARG A 332 15.17 9.62 48.89
C ARG A 332 15.87 10.96 49.12
N TRP A 333 15.38 12.02 48.44
CA TRP A 333 15.93 13.35 48.65
C TRP A 333 15.68 13.84 50.10
N LEU A 334 14.46 13.67 50.61
CA LEU A 334 14.13 14.00 52.01
C LEU A 334 15.02 13.25 53.01
N GLN A 335 15.30 11.97 52.78
CA GLN A 335 16.08 11.13 53.66
C GLN A 335 17.59 11.42 53.63
N ASN A 336 18.13 11.69 52.46
CA ASN A 336 19.57 11.67 52.23
C ASN A 336 20.21 13.03 51.94
N LYS A 337 19.43 14.03 51.51
CA LYS A 337 19.93 15.32 51.00
C LYS A 337 19.22 16.56 51.57
N ALA A 338 18.10 16.38 52.26
CA ALA A 338 17.37 17.50 52.78
C ALA A 338 17.99 17.95 54.11
N GLU A 339 18.56 19.15 54.13
CA GLU A 339 19.07 19.78 55.35
C GLU A 339 17.97 20.68 55.91
N PRO A 340 17.39 20.36 57.11
CA PRO A 340 16.31 21.15 57.69
C PRO A 340 16.68 22.61 57.90
N SER A 341 17.97 22.91 58.18
CA SER A 341 18.51 24.27 58.36
C SER A 341 18.34 25.16 57.10
N THR A 342 18.22 24.55 55.89
CA THR A 342 18.06 25.28 54.62
C THR A 342 16.59 25.52 54.27
N PHE A 343 15.65 24.99 55.02
CA PHE A 343 14.23 25.08 54.71
C PHE A 343 13.66 26.45 55.11
N THR A 344 13.01 27.09 54.14
CA THR A 344 12.26 28.33 54.40
C THR A 344 10.94 28.02 55.10
N LYS A 345 10.31 29.05 55.70
CA LYS A 345 8.94 28.94 56.25
C LYS A 345 7.93 28.40 55.26
N ALA A 346 8.08 28.78 53.97
CA ALA A 346 7.26 28.31 52.88
C ALA A 346 7.46 26.80 52.62
N THR A 347 8.69 26.31 52.67
CA THR A 347 9.03 24.88 52.51
C THR A 347 8.38 24.05 53.63
N TYR A 348 8.47 24.49 54.87
CA TYR A 348 7.81 23.82 56.00
C TYR A 348 6.29 23.78 55.87
N ALA A 349 5.67 24.88 55.40
CA ALA A 349 4.23 24.92 55.16
C ALA A 349 3.79 23.93 54.08
N LEU A 350 4.56 23.83 52.98
CA LEU A 350 4.30 22.85 51.90
C LEU A 350 4.47 21.40 52.37
N LEU A 351 5.50 21.11 53.16
CA LEU A 351 5.69 19.77 53.70
C LEU A 351 4.58 19.38 54.68
N LYS A 352 4.09 20.33 55.51
CA LYS A 352 2.95 20.11 56.38
C LYS A 352 1.65 19.84 55.60
N LYS A 353 1.42 20.61 54.52
CA LYS A 353 0.30 20.38 53.62
C LYS A 353 0.38 19.01 52.95
N LEU A 354 1.55 18.62 52.43
CA LEU A 354 1.80 17.33 51.81
C LEU A 354 1.52 16.18 52.82
N LYS A 355 2.01 16.29 54.06
CA LYS A 355 1.75 15.32 55.13
C LYS A 355 0.24 15.13 55.35
N ASN A 356 -0.51 16.23 55.42
CA ASN A 356 -1.94 16.18 55.66
C ASN A 356 -2.69 15.55 54.50
N GLU A 357 -2.35 15.85 53.25
CA GLU A 357 -2.96 15.25 52.07
C GLU A 357 -2.62 13.75 51.96
N CYS A 358 -1.39 13.34 52.21
CA CYS A 358 -1.01 11.93 52.31
C CYS A 358 -1.82 11.17 53.36
N ALA A 359 -2.00 11.77 54.54
CA ALA A 359 -2.79 11.17 55.63
C ALA A 359 -4.27 10.99 55.24
N LYS A 360 -4.89 11.95 54.52
CA LYS A 360 -6.26 11.83 53.99
C LYS A 360 -6.36 10.67 52.98
N LEU A 361 -5.43 10.61 52.03
CA LEU A 361 -5.43 9.55 51.00
C LEU A 361 -5.25 8.15 51.59
N LEU A 362 -4.43 8.02 52.64
CA LEU A 362 -4.22 6.73 53.33
C LEU A 362 -5.45 6.30 54.15
N LYS A 363 -6.20 7.26 54.73
CA LYS A 363 -7.45 6.96 55.44
C LYS A 363 -8.60 6.55 54.51
N GLY A 364 -8.62 7.02 53.30
CA GLY A 364 -9.64 6.66 52.28
C GLY A 364 -9.45 5.27 51.64
N ARG A 365 -8.45 4.51 52.05
CA ARG A 365 -8.14 3.15 51.56
C ARG A 365 -8.51 2.02 52.52
N LYS A 366 -9.37 2.28 53.53
CA LYS A 366 -9.92 1.20 54.35
C LYS A 366 -11.26 0.71 53.78
#